data_e05f9535117c238bdcf0f5830d959665
#
_entry.id   e05f9535117c238bdcf0f5830d959665
#
_cell.length_a   1.000
_cell.length_b   1.000
_cell.length_c   1.000
_cell.angle_alpha   90.00
_cell.angle_beta   90.00
_cell.angle_gamma   90.00
#
_symmetry.space_group_name_H-M   'P 1'
#
loop_
_entity.id
_entity.type
_entity.pdbx_description
1 polymer ?
#
loop_
_entity_poly.entity_id
_entity_poly.type
_entity_poly.pdbx_seq_one_letter_code
_entity_poly.pdbx_strand_id
1 'polypeptide(L)'
;MRKLFVLIAAVAFVAAFTAPAFAAEWSFYGSARITTFWGANSDERAPTGDDDTDLNHTLQGNSRIGANVKAGEITGQFEYGTGVNTRIIWGEYDFGGWQLGLGQTYSPVNFFASNQVFGSDNDMLNYGGVYGGRNPMVRAKFGGFQVALLQPGKNTGGLEGDLRDLAVDEGLEVGNVDTDVIFPKIEARYNMSMGGFLVEVGGGWNTLDAVAEVEGDEEEETIDSYIVYLGGKYNAGPFYFGGDVFWGKNIGNYGMLVEGNAFATLDEDGDVEDCDSWGFLAVVGFTMNDMIRFEGGYGQAEHDANFESEDEVVSYYVQATINIAKGFFIVPEIGYVDFKDGPDGEDQGDTTYYGLKWQINF
;
A
#
# COMPACT_ATOMS: atom_id res chain seq x y z
N MET A 1 2.92 2.72 -54.33
CA MET A 1 2.61 2.51 -52.90
C MET A 1 3.87 2.41 -52.02
N ARG A 2 4.83 1.50 -52.27
CA ARG A 2 6.07 1.40 -51.45
C ARG A 2 6.87 2.69 -51.30
N LYS A 3 7.03 3.49 -52.39
CA LYS A 3 7.77 4.76 -52.37
C LYS A 3 7.06 5.83 -51.51
N LEU A 4 5.72 5.82 -51.45
CA LEU A 4 4.95 6.77 -50.64
C LEU A 4 5.06 6.41 -49.16
N PHE A 5 5.05 5.11 -48.80
CA PHE A 5 5.27 4.65 -47.41
C PHE A 5 6.69 5.02 -46.91
N VAL A 6 7.71 4.85 -47.74
CA VAL A 6 9.09 5.26 -47.39
C VAL A 6 9.20 6.77 -47.20
N LEU A 7 8.51 7.57 -48.03
CA LEU A 7 8.50 9.02 -47.89
C LEU A 7 7.78 9.48 -46.60
N ILE A 8 6.62 8.86 -46.28
CA ILE A 8 5.87 9.16 -45.05
C ILE A 8 6.67 8.72 -43.82
N ALA A 9 7.32 7.56 -43.85
CA ALA A 9 8.19 7.13 -42.78
C ALA A 9 9.42 8.02 -42.59
N ALA A 10 10.04 8.49 -43.68
CA ALA A 10 11.17 9.42 -43.63
C ALA A 10 10.74 10.81 -43.10
N VAL A 11 9.58 11.32 -43.50
CA VAL A 11 9.05 12.60 -43.01
C VAL A 11 8.67 12.48 -41.53
N ALA A 12 8.05 11.38 -41.11
CA ALA A 12 7.76 11.10 -39.70
C ALA A 12 9.04 10.99 -38.85
N PHE A 13 10.07 10.34 -39.39
CA PHE A 13 11.38 10.23 -38.76
C PHE A 13 12.07 11.59 -38.60
N VAL A 14 12.09 12.41 -39.65
CA VAL A 14 12.64 13.77 -39.61
C VAL A 14 11.83 14.66 -38.67
N ALA A 15 10.51 14.59 -38.67
CA ALA A 15 9.64 15.32 -37.76
C ALA A 15 9.90 14.96 -36.28
N ALA A 16 10.22 13.66 -36.00
CA ALA A 16 10.58 13.22 -34.65
C ALA A 16 11.93 13.81 -34.16
N PHE A 17 12.87 14.15 -35.08
CA PHE A 17 14.14 14.80 -34.73
C PHE A 17 14.08 16.34 -34.73
N THR A 18 13.03 16.94 -35.28
CA THR A 18 12.81 18.40 -35.24
C THR A 18 11.92 18.85 -34.09
N ALA A 19 11.44 17.93 -33.28
CA ALA A 19 10.81 18.29 -32.00
C ALA A 19 11.83 19.10 -31.19
N PRO A 20 11.48 20.33 -30.71
CA PRO A 20 12.39 21.12 -29.91
C PRO A 20 12.85 20.23 -28.75
N ALA A 21 14.16 20.05 -28.64
CA ALA A 21 14.75 19.40 -27.48
C ALA A 21 14.53 20.33 -26.29
N PHE A 22 13.40 20.18 -25.60
CA PHE A 22 13.21 20.85 -24.32
C PHE A 22 14.35 20.38 -23.43
N ALA A 23 15.15 21.34 -22.93
CA ALA A 23 16.17 21.01 -21.94
C ALA A 23 15.44 20.41 -20.71
N ALA A 24 15.63 19.14 -20.51
CA ALA A 24 15.01 18.47 -19.37
C ALA A 24 15.70 18.93 -18.08
N GLU A 25 14.91 19.38 -17.12
CA GLU A 25 15.38 19.74 -15.79
C GLU A 25 15.35 18.48 -14.92
N TRP A 26 16.51 18.08 -14.40
CA TRP A 26 16.66 16.91 -13.53
C TRP A 26 16.92 17.33 -12.09
N SER A 27 16.24 16.71 -11.15
CA SER A 27 16.45 16.86 -9.70
C SER A 27 16.64 15.48 -9.08
N PHE A 28 17.87 15.16 -8.69
CA PHE A 28 18.21 13.92 -8.02
C PHE A 28 17.96 14.02 -6.52
N TYR A 29 17.55 12.93 -5.90
CA TYR A 29 17.34 12.83 -4.46
C TYR A 29 17.65 11.43 -3.96
N GLY A 30 17.90 11.32 -2.66
CA GLY A 30 18.06 10.04 -1.99
C GLY A 30 17.86 10.14 -0.49
N SER A 31 17.67 8.99 0.14
CA SER A 31 17.68 8.86 1.60
C SER A 31 18.29 7.54 2.02
N ALA A 32 19.31 7.61 2.89
CA ALA A 32 19.86 6.47 3.61
C ALA A 32 19.20 6.40 4.98
N ARG A 33 18.65 5.24 5.35
CA ARG A 33 17.89 5.02 6.59
C ARG A 33 18.40 3.76 7.28
N ILE A 34 18.71 3.87 8.58
CA ILE A 34 19.00 2.72 9.43
C ILE A 34 17.91 2.64 10.48
N THR A 35 17.39 1.44 10.69
CA THR A 35 16.49 1.12 11.80
C THR A 35 17.30 0.45 12.92
N THR A 36 16.95 0.78 14.16
CA THR A 36 17.52 0.17 15.38
C THR A 36 16.36 0.01 16.35
N PHE A 37 15.73 -1.15 16.32
CA PHE A 37 14.56 -1.45 17.15
C PHE A 37 14.77 -2.73 17.93
N TRP A 38 14.21 -2.75 19.12
CA TRP A 38 14.00 -3.93 19.94
C TRP A 38 12.50 -4.24 19.96
N GLY A 39 12.15 -5.49 19.69
CA GLY A 39 10.79 -6.03 19.77
C GLY A 39 10.73 -7.11 20.81
N ALA A 40 9.72 -7.07 21.68
CA ALA A 40 9.39 -8.11 22.64
C ALA A 40 7.99 -8.63 22.31
N ASN A 41 7.89 -9.91 21.99
CA ASN A 41 6.63 -10.60 21.71
C ASN A 41 6.11 -11.27 22.98
N SER A 42 4.79 -11.41 23.12
CA SER A 42 4.17 -12.25 24.15
C SER A 42 4.41 -13.76 23.88
N ASP A 43 4.11 -14.62 24.86
CA ASP A 43 4.28 -16.07 24.75
C ASP A 43 3.45 -16.68 23.60
N GLU A 44 2.28 -16.16 23.33
CA GLU A 44 1.39 -16.59 22.25
C GLU A 44 2.01 -16.34 20.88
N ARG A 45 2.72 -15.23 20.73
CA ARG A 45 3.39 -14.85 19.48
C ARG A 45 4.79 -15.44 19.32
N ALA A 46 5.39 -15.91 20.41
CA ALA A 46 6.69 -16.57 20.45
C ALA A 46 6.60 -17.99 21.05
N PRO A 47 5.97 -18.95 20.35
CA PRO A 47 5.62 -20.26 20.92
C PRO A 47 6.81 -21.15 21.35
N THR A 48 8.05 -20.69 21.17
CA THR A 48 9.26 -21.39 21.65
C THR A 48 9.63 -21.03 23.09
N GLY A 49 8.84 -20.17 23.77
CA GLY A 49 9.10 -19.76 25.17
C GLY A 49 10.37 -18.90 25.34
N ASP A 50 10.80 -18.25 24.29
CA ASP A 50 11.93 -17.35 24.30
C ASP A 50 11.39 -15.90 24.36
N ASP A 51 11.19 -15.39 25.59
CA ASP A 51 10.83 -13.99 25.88
C ASP A 51 11.92 -13.00 25.43
N ASP A 52 12.81 -13.39 24.53
CA ASP A 52 13.95 -12.60 24.15
C ASP A 52 13.57 -11.39 23.32
N THR A 53 14.01 -10.25 23.80
CA THR A 53 13.91 -8.99 23.09
C THR A 53 14.87 -8.98 21.89
N ASP A 54 14.32 -9.13 20.69
CA ASP A 54 15.12 -9.14 19.47
C ASP A 54 15.54 -7.75 19.01
N LEU A 55 16.84 -7.61 18.70
CA LEU A 55 17.39 -6.40 18.08
C LEU A 55 17.34 -6.47 16.56
N ASN A 56 16.57 -5.59 15.95
CA ASN A 56 16.63 -5.31 14.51
C ASN A 56 17.48 -4.06 14.26
N HIS A 57 18.72 -4.25 13.76
CA HIS A 57 19.60 -3.15 13.33
C HIS A 57 20.01 -3.37 11.87
N THR A 58 19.33 -2.67 10.95
CA THR A 58 19.49 -2.93 9.52
C THR A 58 19.28 -1.69 8.66
N LEU A 59 19.70 -1.78 7.40
CA LEU A 59 19.32 -0.82 6.36
C LEU A 59 17.81 -0.92 6.14
N GLN A 60 17.09 0.16 6.44
CA GLN A 60 15.63 0.18 6.32
C GLN A 60 15.19 0.03 4.86
N GLY A 61 14.18 -0.81 4.62
CA GLY A 61 13.65 -1.13 3.28
C GLY A 61 13.16 0.09 2.49
N ASN A 62 12.84 1.18 3.18
CA ASN A 62 12.44 2.45 2.57
C ASN A 62 13.62 3.38 2.21
N SER A 63 14.89 2.97 2.38
CA SER A 63 16.03 3.70 1.82
C SER A 63 15.93 3.71 0.30
N ARG A 64 16.24 4.84 -0.33
CA ARG A 64 15.95 5.04 -1.76
C ARG A 64 16.87 6.04 -2.44
N ILE A 65 16.93 5.94 -3.77
CA ILE A 65 17.54 6.92 -4.67
C ILE A 65 16.62 7.12 -5.89
N GLY A 66 16.49 8.34 -6.36
CA GLY A 66 15.64 8.64 -7.50
C GLY A 66 15.93 9.99 -8.13
N ALA A 67 15.16 10.31 -9.16
CA ALA A 67 15.16 11.63 -9.78
C ALA A 67 13.76 11.98 -10.28
N ASN A 68 13.48 13.28 -10.24
CA ASN A 68 12.38 13.89 -10.96
C ASN A 68 12.91 14.53 -12.24
N VAL A 69 12.10 14.55 -13.29
CA VAL A 69 12.40 15.23 -14.55
C VAL A 69 11.21 16.07 -15.00
N LYS A 70 11.51 17.24 -15.58
CA LYS A 70 10.52 18.11 -16.24
C LYS A 70 11.03 18.52 -17.60
N ALA A 71 10.21 18.35 -18.64
CA ALA A 71 10.52 18.70 -20.02
C ALA A 71 9.25 19.24 -20.70
N GLY A 72 9.04 20.57 -20.63
CA GLY A 72 7.79 21.20 -21.08
C GLY A 72 6.58 20.71 -20.27
N GLU A 73 5.59 20.16 -20.95
CA GLU A 73 4.37 19.60 -20.38
C GLU A 73 4.54 18.18 -19.83
N ILE A 74 5.73 17.57 -20.02
CA ILE A 74 6.02 16.23 -19.52
C ILE A 74 6.71 16.32 -18.17
N THR A 75 6.21 15.60 -17.20
CA THR A 75 6.89 15.29 -15.94
C THR A 75 7.13 13.79 -15.83
N GLY A 76 8.23 13.42 -15.19
CA GLY A 76 8.57 12.03 -14.96
C GLY A 76 9.29 11.85 -13.64
N GLN A 77 9.29 10.60 -13.15
CA GLN A 77 9.97 10.21 -11.94
C GLN A 77 10.45 8.78 -12.04
N PHE A 78 11.65 8.52 -11.52
CA PHE A 78 12.06 7.16 -11.17
C PHE A 78 12.55 7.10 -9.72
N GLU A 79 12.32 5.97 -9.07
CA GLU A 79 12.81 5.70 -7.72
C GLU A 79 13.11 4.21 -7.56
N TYR A 80 14.28 3.90 -7.01
CA TYR A 80 14.70 2.56 -6.67
C TYR A 80 14.90 2.43 -5.15
N GLY A 81 14.48 1.31 -4.59
CA GLY A 81 14.67 0.94 -3.18
C GLY A 81 15.96 0.16 -2.95
N THR A 82 16.13 -0.37 -1.75
CA THR A 82 17.33 -1.08 -1.27
C THR A 82 17.70 -2.33 -2.08
N GLY A 83 16.71 -3.08 -2.57
CA GLY A 83 16.91 -4.26 -3.42
C GLY A 83 17.09 -3.94 -4.91
N VAL A 84 17.37 -2.67 -5.27
CA VAL A 84 17.33 -2.17 -6.67
C VAL A 84 15.97 -2.48 -7.33
N ASN A 85 14.94 -2.66 -6.50
CA ASN A 85 13.57 -2.86 -6.97
C ASN A 85 12.97 -1.54 -7.43
N THR A 86 12.22 -1.59 -8.52
CA THR A 86 11.51 -0.43 -9.04
C THR A 86 10.37 -0.04 -8.08
N ARG A 87 10.50 1.12 -7.45
CA ARG A 87 9.44 1.74 -6.65
C ARG A 87 8.54 2.60 -7.52
N ILE A 88 9.16 3.48 -8.31
CA ILE A 88 8.49 4.40 -9.21
C ILE A 88 9.20 4.40 -10.56
N ILE A 89 8.45 4.24 -11.64
CA ILE A 89 8.77 4.64 -13.02
C ILE A 89 7.50 5.26 -13.58
N TRP A 90 7.43 6.58 -13.63
CA TRP A 90 6.23 7.32 -13.92
C TRP A 90 6.47 8.47 -14.89
N GLY A 91 5.59 8.62 -15.85
CA GLY A 91 5.52 9.78 -16.72
C GLY A 91 4.11 10.34 -16.79
N GLU A 92 3.98 11.66 -16.82
CA GLU A 92 2.69 12.35 -16.87
C GLU A 92 2.77 13.50 -17.89
N TYR A 93 1.75 13.62 -18.73
CA TYR A 93 1.60 14.70 -19.70
C TYR A 93 0.45 15.63 -19.28
N ASP A 94 0.72 16.92 -19.24
CA ASP A 94 -0.27 17.96 -18.93
C ASP A 94 -0.90 18.51 -20.22
N PHE A 95 -2.20 18.32 -20.36
CA PHE A 95 -3.01 18.83 -21.49
C PHE A 95 -3.60 20.22 -21.22
N GLY A 96 -3.18 20.88 -20.11
CA GLY A 96 -3.63 22.24 -19.74
C GLY A 96 -4.95 22.29 -18.95
N GLY A 97 -5.74 21.24 -18.91
CA GLY A 97 -7.00 21.15 -18.14
C GLY A 97 -7.15 19.82 -17.43
N TRP A 98 -6.36 18.85 -17.84
CA TRP A 98 -6.29 17.51 -17.27
C TRP A 98 -4.93 16.89 -17.55
N GLN A 99 -4.56 15.84 -16.84
CA GLN A 99 -3.30 15.14 -16.96
C GLN A 99 -3.53 13.66 -17.22
N LEU A 100 -2.67 13.06 -18.07
CA LEU A 100 -2.61 11.63 -18.31
C LEU A 100 -1.25 11.11 -17.86
N GLY A 101 -1.25 10.14 -16.97
CA GLY A 101 -0.05 9.50 -16.45
C GLY A 101 0.02 8.03 -16.81
N LEU A 102 1.24 7.53 -17.04
CA LEU A 102 1.56 6.15 -17.42
C LEU A 102 2.73 5.63 -16.60
N GLY A 103 2.68 4.36 -16.23
CA GLY A 103 3.78 3.66 -15.54
C GLY A 103 3.39 3.18 -14.14
N GLN A 104 4.37 3.10 -13.25
CA GLN A 104 4.19 2.63 -11.87
C GLN A 104 4.42 3.76 -10.88
N THR A 105 3.46 4.01 -10.02
CA THR A 105 3.55 4.94 -8.87
C THR A 105 2.46 4.58 -7.84
N TYR A 106 2.32 5.39 -6.79
CA TYR A 106 1.22 5.22 -5.82
C TYR A 106 -0.13 5.31 -6.52
N SER A 107 -0.97 4.32 -6.27
CA SER A 107 -2.33 4.25 -6.81
C SER A 107 -3.26 5.28 -6.14
N PRO A 108 -4.45 5.56 -6.69
CA PRO A 108 -5.43 6.43 -6.04
C PRO A 108 -5.83 5.99 -4.63
N VAL A 109 -5.88 4.68 -4.34
CA VAL A 109 -6.22 4.13 -3.01
C VAL A 109 -4.97 4.11 -2.15
N ASN A 110 -4.54 5.29 -1.68
CA ASN A 110 -3.43 5.48 -0.76
C ASN A 110 -3.64 6.77 0.04
N PHE A 111 -3.67 6.67 1.38
CA PHE A 111 -3.75 7.83 2.26
C PHE A 111 -2.74 7.71 3.40
N PHE A 112 -1.81 8.65 3.50
CA PHE A 112 -0.73 8.64 4.49
C PHE A 112 -1.05 9.64 5.60
N ALA A 113 -1.59 9.22 6.72
CA ALA A 113 -1.88 10.08 7.88
C ALA A 113 -0.73 10.09 8.89
N SER A 114 -0.10 8.95 9.12
CA SER A 114 0.95 8.71 10.11
C SER A 114 2.36 8.89 9.52
N ASN A 115 3.35 9.03 10.41
CA ASN A 115 4.78 8.95 10.10
C ASN A 115 5.49 7.94 11.03
N GLN A 116 4.80 6.90 11.49
CA GLN A 116 5.35 5.81 12.28
C GLN A 116 6.56 5.21 11.56
N VAL A 117 7.62 4.90 12.31
CA VAL A 117 8.89 4.45 11.70
C VAL A 117 9.20 2.97 11.93
N PHE A 118 8.54 2.30 12.86
CA PHE A 118 8.62 0.85 13.02
C PHE A 118 8.15 0.12 11.75
N GLY A 119 8.60 -1.11 11.53
CA GLY A 119 8.22 -1.88 10.35
C GLY A 119 8.68 -1.26 9.00
N SER A 120 9.85 -0.59 8.96
CA SER A 120 10.40 0.07 7.76
C SER A 120 9.59 1.28 7.26
N ASP A 121 9.20 2.17 8.17
CA ASP A 121 8.24 3.27 7.96
C ASP A 121 6.89 2.68 7.49
N ASN A 122 6.30 1.87 8.34
CA ASN A 122 4.98 1.28 8.07
C ASN A 122 3.88 2.35 8.00
N ASP A 123 4.08 3.51 8.67
CA ASP A 123 3.11 4.61 8.68
C ASP A 123 1.71 4.17 9.21
N MET A 124 1.62 3.11 10.04
CA MET A 124 0.38 2.47 10.51
C MET A 124 -0.50 1.88 9.39
N LEU A 125 0.08 1.63 8.21
CA LEU A 125 -0.68 1.22 7.02
C LEU A 125 -1.29 -0.19 7.15
N ASN A 126 -0.67 -1.08 7.94
CA ASN A 126 -1.22 -2.40 8.26
C ASN A 126 -2.34 -2.34 9.33
N TYR A 127 -2.39 -1.25 10.12
CA TYR A 127 -3.17 -1.15 11.34
C TYR A 127 -4.25 -0.09 11.21
N GLY A 128 -5.13 -0.25 10.24
CA GLY A 128 -6.23 0.67 9.97
C GLY A 128 -5.97 1.78 8.96
N GLY A 129 -4.75 1.89 8.42
CA GLY A 129 -4.42 2.83 7.35
C GLY A 129 -4.81 2.33 5.95
N VAL A 130 -4.79 3.22 4.96
CA VAL A 130 -5.19 2.94 3.58
C VAL A 130 -3.98 2.91 2.65
N TYR A 131 -3.62 1.72 2.15
CA TYR A 131 -2.48 1.54 1.25
C TYR A 131 -2.70 0.45 0.19
N GLY A 132 -3.12 0.85 -1.02
CA GLY A 132 -3.23 -0.01 -2.20
C GLY A 132 -1.92 -0.19 -2.97
N GLY A 133 -0.83 0.40 -2.50
CA GLY A 133 0.52 0.17 -3.05
C GLY A 133 0.92 1.07 -4.21
N ARG A 134 2.03 0.67 -4.83
CA ARG A 134 2.56 1.26 -6.07
C ARG A 134 2.34 0.27 -7.20
N ASN A 135 1.46 0.62 -8.12
CA ASN A 135 1.00 -0.28 -9.18
C ASN A 135 1.28 0.30 -10.57
N PRO A 136 1.54 -0.57 -11.57
CA PRO A 136 1.46 -0.19 -12.98
C PRO A 136 0.05 0.27 -13.31
N MET A 137 -0.08 1.45 -13.95
CA MET A 137 -1.40 2.03 -14.25
C MET A 137 -1.37 3.02 -15.40
N VAL A 138 -2.57 3.28 -15.92
CA VAL A 138 -2.92 4.47 -16.69
C VAL A 138 -3.84 5.31 -15.81
N ARG A 139 -3.50 6.58 -15.55
CA ARG A 139 -4.24 7.46 -14.64
C ARG A 139 -4.57 8.79 -15.30
N ALA A 140 -5.83 9.20 -15.24
CA ALA A 140 -6.29 10.53 -15.60
C ALA A 140 -6.57 11.36 -14.34
N LYS A 141 -6.21 12.67 -14.39
CA LYS A 141 -6.46 13.64 -13.31
C LYS A 141 -7.18 14.86 -13.85
N PHE A 142 -8.20 15.31 -13.11
CA PHE A 142 -9.03 16.49 -13.41
C PHE A 142 -9.19 17.30 -12.12
N GLY A 143 -8.32 18.28 -11.91
CA GLY A 143 -8.30 19.00 -10.63
C GLY A 143 -8.02 18.07 -9.46
N GLY A 144 -8.94 18.00 -8.49
CA GLY A 144 -8.85 17.10 -7.34
C GLY A 144 -9.26 15.64 -7.62
N PHE A 145 -9.90 15.38 -8.76
CA PHE A 145 -10.38 14.04 -9.13
C PHE A 145 -9.30 13.25 -9.89
N GLN A 146 -9.18 11.96 -9.57
CA GLN A 146 -8.31 11.02 -10.27
C GLN A 146 -9.07 9.72 -10.51
N VAL A 147 -8.83 9.11 -11.65
CA VAL A 147 -9.27 7.75 -11.98
C VAL A 147 -8.14 7.00 -12.66
N ALA A 148 -7.96 5.74 -12.31
CA ALA A 148 -6.91 4.90 -12.84
C ALA A 148 -7.42 3.51 -13.20
N LEU A 149 -6.82 2.97 -14.28
CA LEU A 149 -6.87 1.56 -14.62
C LEU A 149 -5.52 0.95 -14.27
N LEU A 150 -5.51 -0.03 -13.37
CA LEU A 150 -4.31 -0.62 -12.80
C LEU A 150 -4.14 -2.07 -13.25
N GLN A 151 -2.93 -2.57 -13.11
CA GLN A 151 -2.70 -4.01 -13.13
C GLN A 151 -3.60 -4.67 -12.08
N PRO A 152 -4.41 -5.68 -12.45
CA PRO A 152 -5.29 -6.34 -11.50
C PRO A 152 -4.51 -7.09 -10.42
N GLY A 153 -5.10 -7.18 -9.23
CA GLY A 153 -4.67 -8.10 -8.19
C GLY A 153 -4.92 -9.55 -8.64
N LYS A 154 -4.01 -10.45 -8.29
CA LYS A 154 -4.08 -11.88 -8.57
C LYS A 154 -3.84 -12.72 -7.32
N ASN A 155 -4.04 -12.13 -6.16
CA ASN A 155 -3.85 -12.83 -4.89
C ASN A 155 -5.15 -13.55 -4.53
N THR A 156 -5.12 -14.86 -4.53
CA THR A 156 -6.25 -15.73 -4.13
C THR A 156 -6.27 -16.00 -2.62
N GLY A 157 -5.30 -15.45 -1.86
CA GLY A 157 -5.21 -15.73 -0.42
C GLY A 157 -4.89 -17.19 -0.13
N GLY A 158 -5.64 -17.77 0.81
CA GLY A 158 -5.53 -19.18 1.21
C GLY A 158 -6.34 -20.15 0.36
N LEU A 159 -7.13 -19.69 -0.62
CA LEU A 159 -8.08 -20.51 -1.38
C LEU A 159 -7.48 -21.81 -1.95
N GLU A 160 -6.21 -21.81 -2.36
CA GLU A 160 -5.56 -23.05 -2.81
C GLU A 160 -5.42 -24.07 -1.69
N GLY A 161 -5.17 -23.61 -0.45
CA GLY A 161 -5.15 -24.44 0.75
C GLY A 161 -6.53 -24.98 1.08
N ASP A 162 -7.51 -24.09 1.12
CA ASP A 162 -8.91 -24.43 1.45
C ASP A 162 -9.48 -25.46 0.46
N LEU A 163 -9.26 -25.26 -0.85
CA LEU A 163 -9.66 -26.23 -1.88
C LEU A 163 -8.98 -27.59 -1.71
N ARG A 164 -7.69 -27.61 -1.33
CA ARG A 164 -6.97 -28.87 -1.10
C ARG A 164 -7.48 -29.60 0.11
N ASP A 165 -7.80 -28.89 1.18
CA ASP A 165 -8.32 -29.48 2.43
C ASP A 165 -9.71 -30.07 2.20
N LEU A 166 -10.62 -29.33 1.54
CA LEU A 166 -11.95 -29.83 1.15
C LEU A 166 -11.85 -31.07 0.27
N ALA A 167 -10.99 -31.06 -0.74
CA ALA A 167 -10.83 -32.20 -1.64
C ALA A 167 -10.24 -33.45 -0.95
N VAL A 168 -9.33 -33.27 0.01
CA VAL A 168 -8.78 -34.38 0.80
C VAL A 168 -9.89 -35.04 1.64
N ASP A 169 -10.78 -34.25 2.23
CA ASP A 169 -11.90 -34.77 3.01
C ASP A 169 -12.90 -35.55 2.13
N GLU A 170 -13.08 -35.17 0.89
CA GLU A 170 -13.93 -35.85 -0.07
C GLU A 170 -13.22 -36.96 -0.85
N GLY A 171 -11.91 -37.08 -0.71
CA GLY A 171 -11.08 -38.09 -1.42
C GLY A 171 -10.83 -37.75 -2.89
N LEU A 172 -10.90 -36.46 -3.25
CA LEU A 172 -10.68 -35.94 -4.59
C LEU A 172 -9.20 -35.49 -4.79
N GLU A 173 -8.76 -35.39 -6.05
CA GLU A 173 -7.45 -34.83 -6.41
C GLU A 173 -7.65 -33.40 -6.93
N VAL A 174 -7.03 -32.41 -6.28
CA VAL A 174 -6.95 -31.02 -6.75
C VAL A 174 -5.62 -30.79 -7.47
N GLY A 175 -5.70 -30.28 -8.70
CA GLY A 175 -4.57 -29.85 -9.48
C GLY A 175 -4.05 -28.44 -9.03
N ASN A 176 -3.53 -27.67 -9.98
CA ASN A 176 -3.11 -26.30 -9.71
C ASN A 176 -4.32 -25.36 -9.67
N VAL A 177 -4.28 -24.40 -8.74
CA VAL A 177 -5.20 -23.26 -8.78
C VAL A 177 -4.54 -22.16 -9.62
N ASP A 178 -5.20 -21.74 -10.69
CA ASP A 178 -4.77 -20.65 -11.57
C ASP A 178 -5.68 -19.43 -11.39
N THR A 179 -5.29 -18.29 -11.90
CA THR A 179 -6.05 -17.05 -11.80
C THR A 179 -6.30 -16.45 -13.15
N ASP A 180 -7.56 -16.32 -13.54
CA ASP A 180 -7.96 -15.59 -14.73
C ASP A 180 -8.45 -14.18 -14.36
N VAL A 181 -8.02 -13.19 -15.14
CA VAL A 181 -8.40 -11.79 -14.98
C VAL A 181 -8.75 -11.19 -16.32
N ILE A 182 -10.00 -10.79 -16.46
CA ILE A 182 -10.55 -10.25 -17.71
C ILE A 182 -10.53 -8.72 -17.71
N PHE A 183 -10.59 -8.09 -16.53
CA PHE A 183 -10.73 -6.65 -16.39
C PHE A 183 -9.58 -6.02 -15.58
N PRO A 184 -9.08 -4.82 -15.97
CA PRO A 184 -8.14 -4.10 -15.15
C PRO A 184 -8.82 -3.64 -13.85
N LYS A 185 -8.06 -3.64 -12.75
CA LYS A 185 -8.48 -3.03 -11.48
C LYS A 185 -8.77 -1.55 -11.69
N ILE A 186 -9.85 -1.04 -11.11
CA ILE A 186 -10.27 0.36 -11.24
C ILE A 186 -10.15 1.03 -9.88
N GLU A 187 -9.49 2.20 -9.84
CA GLU A 187 -9.45 3.04 -8.65
C GLU A 187 -9.80 4.48 -8.99
N ALA A 188 -10.47 5.15 -8.05
CA ALA A 188 -10.76 6.58 -8.15
C ALA A 188 -10.63 7.25 -6.78
N ARG A 189 -10.25 8.54 -6.79
CA ARG A 189 -10.28 9.40 -5.60
C ARG A 189 -10.58 10.84 -5.95
N TYR A 190 -11.12 11.56 -4.98
CA TYR A 190 -11.26 13.01 -5.02
C TYR A 190 -10.66 13.60 -3.75
N ASN A 191 -9.82 14.63 -3.90
CA ASN A 191 -9.30 15.38 -2.78
C ASN A 191 -9.64 16.87 -2.89
N MET A 192 -9.82 17.51 -1.73
CA MET A 192 -10.06 18.93 -1.60
C MET A 192 -9.25 19.49 -0.44
N SER A 193 -8.58 20.63 -0.69
CA SER A 193 -7.83 21.38 0.33
C SER A 193 -8.47 22.74 0.53
N MET A 194 -8.76 23.11 1.77
CA MET A 194 -9.34 24.40 2.13
C MET A 194 -8.99 24.80 3.58
N GLY A 195 -8.38 25.96 3.77
CA GLY A 195 -8.18 26.56 5.10
C GLY A 195 -7.38 25.69 6.09
N GLY A 196 -6.35 24.95 5.61
CA GLY A 196 -5.54 24.03 6.43
C GLY A 196 -6.12 22.63 6.54
N PHE A 197 -7.32 22.39 6.02
CA PHE A 197 -7.92 21.05 5.86
C PHE A 197 -7.56 20.42 4.51
N LEU A 198 -7.26 19.15 4.55
CA LEU A 198 -7.30 18.24 3.39
C LEU A 198 -8.38 17.21 3.70
N VAL A 199 -9.29 16.99 2.77
CA VAL A 199 -10.24 15.88 2.80
C VAL A 199 -10.07 15.09 1.52
N GLU A 200 -10.05 13.76 1.63
CA GLU A 200 -9.92 12.85 0.50
C GLU A 200 -10.93 11.71 0.66
N VAL A 201 -11.63 11.39 -0.40
CA VAL A 201 -12.51 10.22 -0.51
C VAL A 201 -12.09 9.42 -1.75
N GLY A 202 -12.01 8.13 -1.60
CA GLY A 202 -11.63 7.26 -2.69
C GLY A 202 -12.09 5.83 -2.51
N GLY A 203 -11.79 5.02 -3.51
CA GLY A 203 -12.08 3.60 -3.49
C GLY A 203 -11.67 2.93 -4.79
N GLY A 204 -11.85 1.63 -4.84
CA GLY A 204 -11.56 0.85 -6.02
C GLY A 204 -12.25 -0.50 -6.00
N TRP A 205 -12.20 -1.17 -7.14
CA TRP A 205 -12.78 -2.48 -7.39
C TRP A 205 -11.81 -3.32 -8.22
N ASN A 206 -11.72 -4.60 -7.88
CA ASN A 206 -10.95 -5.62 -8.58
C ASN A 206 -11.77 -6.90 -8.61
N THR A 207 -11.68 -7.65 -9.70
CA THR A 207 -12.29 -8.97 -9.84
C THR A 207 -11.28 -9.93 -10.42
N LEU A 208 -11.34 -11.17 -10.01
CA LEU A 208 -10.55 -12.28 -10.55
C LEU A 208 -11.36 -13.56 -10.48
N ASP A 209 -11.08 -14.48 -11.36
CA ASP A 209 -11.61 -15.83 -11.30
C ASP A 209 -10.50 -16.77 -10.79
N ALA A 210 -10.81 -17.52 -9.74
CA ALA A 210 -9.98 -18.62 -9.26
C ALA A 210 -10.40 -19.88 -10.01
N VAL A 211 -9.50 -20.48 -10.76
CA VAL A 211 -9.75 -21.67 -11.59
C VAL A 211 -9.01 -22.84 -10.99
N ALA A 212 -9.74 -23.85 -10.54
CA ALA A 212 -9.19 -25.09 -9.97
C ALA A 212 -9.46 -26.25 -10.90
N GLU A 213 -8.50 -27.18 -11.03
CA GLU A 213 -8.70 -28.45 -11.69
C GLU A 213 -9.03 -29.52 -10.62
N VAL A 214 -10.29 -29.97 -10.56
CA VAL A 214 -10.77 -31.00 -9.64
C VAL A 214 -11.15 -32.24 -10.44
N GLU A 215 -10.48 -33.39 -10.20
CA GLU A 215 -10.66 -34.64 -10.94
C GLU A 215 -10.55 -34.55 -12.47
N GLY A 216 -9.85 -33.48 -12.98
CA GLY A 216 -9.66 -33.23 -14.41
C GLY A 216 -10.75 -32.39 -15.06
N ASP A 217 -11.71 -31.89 -14.30
CA ASP A 217 -12.66 -30.87 -14.69
C ASP A 217 -12.25 -29.51 -14.11
N GLU A 218 -12.44 -28.42 -14.87
CA GLU A 218 -12.16 -27.06 -14.42
C GLU A 218 -13.39 -26.51 -13.66
N GLU A 219 -13.14 -26.09 -12.42
CA GLU A 219 -14.10 -25.33 -11.62
C GLU A 219 -13.62 -23.89 -11.46
N GLU A 220 -14.53 -22.94 -11.57
CA GLU A 220 -14.24 -21.50 -11.62
C GLU A 220 -15.12 -20.75 -10.61
N GLU A 221 -14.46 -20.03 -9.69
CA GLU A 221 -15.13 -19.18 -8.72
C GLU A 221 -14.67 -17.72 -8.84
N THR A 222 -15.63 -16.79 -8.91
CA THR A 222 -15.34 -15.36 -9.06
C THR A 222 -15.21 -14.68 -7.70
N ILE A 223 -14.09 -14.00 -7.48
CA ILE A 223 -13.83 -13.18 -6.31
C ILE A 223 -13.91 -11.70 -6.68
N ASP A 224 -14.97 -11.05 -6.23
CA ASP A 224 -15.10 -9.60 -6.28
C ASP A 224 -14.51 -8.96 -5.01
N SER A 225 -13.68 -7.93 -5.19
CA SER A 225 -13.07 -7.22 -4.09
C SER A 225 -13.17 -5.71 -4.27
N TYR A 226 -13.44 -4.98 -3.18
CA TYR A 226 -13.53 -3.52 -3.23
C TYR A 226 -13.14 -2.88 -1.90
N ILE A 227 -12.79 -1.60 -1.98
CA ILE A 227 -12.58 -0.73 -0.82
C ILE A 227 -13.15 0.65 -1.09
N VAL A 228 -13.69 1.29 -0.06
CA VAL A 228 -14.00 2.72 0.00
C VAL A 228 -13.36 3.32 1.24
N TYR A 229 -12.87 4.56 1.15
CA TYR A 229 -12.25 5.24 2.29
C TYR A 229 -12.56 6.74 2.31
N LEU A 230 -12.46 7.30 3.51
CA LEU A 230 -12.48 8.73 3.77
C LEU A 230 -11.26 9.09 4.62
N GLY A 231 -10.40 9.98 4.13
CA GLY A 231 -9.23 10.49 4.83
C GLY A 231 -9.28 11.98 5.06
N GLY A 232 -8.64 12.43 6.12
CA GLY A 232 -8.58 13.85 6.46
C GLY A 232 -7.28 14.25 7.16
N LYS A 233 -6.84 15.51 6.92
CA LYS A 233 -5.75 16.14 7.64
C LYS A 233 -6.13 17.58 7.99
N TYR A 234 -5.70 18.04 9.15
CA TYR A 234 -5.91 19.42 9.59
C TYR A 234 -4.67 19.96 10.30
N ASN A 235 -4.21 21.13 9.86
CA ASN A 235 -3.11 21.85 10.47
C ASN A 235 -3.65 23.05 11.27
N ALA A 236 -3.42 23.07 12.59
CA ALA A 236 -3.88 24.09 13.53
C ALA A 236 -2.70 24.67 14.32
N GLY A 237 -2.02 25.67 13.76
CA GLY A 237 -0.83 26.25 14.37
C GLY A 237 0.30 25.23 14.55
N PRO A 238 0.75 24.94 15.79
CA PRO A 238 1.79 23.94 16.03
C PRO A 238 1.27 22.49 15.99
N PHE A 239 -0.05 22.29 15.97
CA PHE A 239 -0.69 20.98 15.94
C PHE A 239 -1.06 20.56 14.52
N TYR A 240 -1.01 19.27 14.26
CA TYR A 240 -1.70 18.65 13.13
C TYR A 240 -2.47 17.42 13.59
N PHE A 241 -3.52 17.13 12.87
CA PHE A 241 -4.37 15.98 13.06
C PHE A 241 -4.50 15.28 11.71
N GLY A 242 -4.45 13.97 11.72
CA GLY A 242 -4.63 13.16 10.52
C GLY A 242 -5.40 11.90 10.86
N GLY A 243 -6.03 11.31 9.88
CA GLY A 243 -6.69 10.02 10.04
C GLY A 243 -7.49 9.64 8.82
N ASP A 244 -7.90 8.40 8.80
CA ASP A 244 -8.76 7.82 7.78
C ASP A 244 -9.64 6.73 8.39
N VAL A 245 -10.63 6.33 7.61
CA VAL A 245 -11.50 5.20 7.87
C VAL A 245 -11.79 4.53 6.54
N PHE A 246 -11.81 3.20 6.53
CA PHE A 246 -12.16 2.44 5.35
C PHE A 246 -13.17 1.33 5.66
N TRP A 247 -13.86 0.89 4.61
CA TRP A 247 -14.68 -0.32 4.54
C TRP A 247 -14.40 -1.01 3.23
N GLY A 248 -14.44 -2.32 3.23
CA GLY A 248 -14.22 -3.09 2.01
C GLY A 248 -14.60 -4.54 2.17
N LYS A 249 -14.53 -5.24 1.05
CA LYS A 249 -14.79 -6.67 0.93
C LYS A 249 -13.60 -7.32 0.25
N ASN A 250 -13.11 -8.44 0.79
CA ASN A 250 -11.99 -9.20 0.23
C ASN A 250 -10.76 -8.30 -0.03
N ILE A 251 -10.44 -7.40 0.92
CA ILE A 251 -9.42 -6.36 0.71
C ILE A 251 -8.01 -6.93 0.58
N GLY A 252 -7.76 -8.15 1.07
CA GLY A 252 -6.54 -8.92 0.79
C GLY A 252 -6.43 -9.31 -0.69
N ASN A 253 -7.51 -9.84 -1.29
CA ASN A 253 -7.59 -10.15 -2.73
C ASN A 253 -7.53 -8.86 -3.59
N TYR A 254 -8.06 -7.75 -3.09
CA TYR A 254 -7.90 -6.44 -3.69
C TYR A 254 -6.43 -6.00 -3.74
N GLY A 255 -5.59 -6.45 -2.82
CA GLY A 255 -4.17 -6.11 -2.70
C GLY A 255 -3.91 -4.89 -1.81
N MET A 256 -4.76 -4.68 -0.79
CA MET A 256 -4.45 -3.76 0.30
C MET A 256 -3.31 -4.33 1.16
N LEU A 257 -2.52 -3.42 1.72
CA LEU A 257 -1.62 -3.76 2.81
C LEU A 257 -2.42 -3.83 4.10
N VAL A 258 -2.59 -5.04 4.63
CA VAL A 258 -3.36 -5.31 5.85
C VAL A 258 -2.57 -6.25 6.75
N GLU A 259 -2.88 -6.25 8.03
CA GLU A 259 -2.51 -7.28 9.00
C GLU A 259 -3.75 -8.13 9.24
N GLY A 260 -3.57 -9.44 9.42
CA GLY A 260 -4.67 -10.38 9.60
C GLY A 260 -5.20 -10.99 8.29
N ASN A 261 -6.25 -11.81 8.41
CA ASN A 261 -6.83 -12.53 7.29
C ASN A 261 -7.99 -11.76 6.66
N ALA A 262 -7.70 -11.02 5.60
CA ALA A 262 -8.64 -10.15 4.87
C ALA A 262 -9.01 -10.69 3.48
N PHE A 263 -8.93 -12.01 3.31
CA PHE A 263 -9.16 -12.69 2.04
C PHE A 263 -10.51 -13.41 2.05
N ALA A 264 -11.10 -13.59 0.86
CA ALA A 264 -12.17 -14.54 0.67
C ALA A 264 -11.71 -15.94 1.06
N THR A 265 -12.62 -16.74 1.64
CA THR A 265 -12.42 -18.13 2.03
C THR A 265 -13.42 -19.03 1.28
N LEU A 266 -13.40 -20.35 1.52
CA LEU A 266 -14.41 -21.26 1.03
C LEU A 266 -15.20 -21.81 2.21
N ASP A 267 -16.50 -22.01 2.00
CA ASP A 267 -17.35 -22.72 2.95
C ASP A 267 -17.22 -24.25 2.81
N GLU A 268 -17.97 -25.00 3.63
CA GLU A 268 -17.97 -26.48 3.63
C GLU A 268 -18.50 -27.07 2.30
N ASP A 269 -19.27 -26.32 1.53
CA ASP A 269 -19.83 -26.72 0.23
C ASP A 269 -18.90 -26.31 -0.95
N GLY A 270 -17.81 -25.57 -0.68
CA GLY A 270 -16.82 -25.10 -1.66
C GLY A 270 -17.20 -23.77 -2.31
N ASP A 271 -18.26 -23.11 -1.88
CA ASP A 271 -18.67 -21.79 -2.35
C ASP A 271 -17.80 -20.70 -1.71
N VAL A 272 -17.52 -19.61 -2.47
CA VAL A 272 -16.73 -18.48 -1.97
C VAL A 272 -17.47 -17.70 -0.89
N GLU A 273 -16.90 -17.65 0.30
CA GLU A 273 -17.31 -16.74 1.37
C GLU A 273 -16.49 -15.45 1.37
N ASP A 274 -17.23 -14.34 1.36
CA ASP A 274 -16.63 -13.00 1.36
C ASP A 274 -16.15 -12.58 2.74
N CYS A 275 -14.99 -11.93 2.79
CA CYS A 275 -14.45 -11.30 4.00
C CYS A 275 -14.80 -9.81 4.02
N ASP A 276 -15.68 -9.41 4.92
CA ASP A 276 -15.96 -8.00 5.19
C ASP A 276 -14.88 -7.39 6.10
N SER A 277 -14.45 -6.18 5.79
CA SER A 277 -13.36 -5.52 6.51
C SER A 277 -13.65 -4.06 6.77
N TRP A 278 -13.20 -3.55 7.90
CA TRP A 278 -13.17 -2.14 8.19
C TRP A 278 -11.93 -1.78 9.02
N GLY A 279 -11.56 -0.52 9.02
CA GLY A 279 -10.47 -0.02 9.85
C GLY A 279 -10.43 1.49 9.92
N PHE A 280 -9.70 2.00 10.88
CA PHE A 280 -9.45 3.43 11.01
C PHE A 280 -8.08 3.71 11.60
N LEU A 281 -7.57 4.90 11.31
CA LEU A 281 -6.33 5.46 11.81
C LEU A 281 -6.56 6.89 12.28
N ALA A 282 -6.04 7.23 13.47
CA ALA A 282 -6.06 8.59 14.02
C ALA A 282 -4.65 8.98 14.49
N VAL A 283 -4.20 10.18 14.11
CA VAL A 283 -2.87 10.70 14.40
C VAL A 283 -2.96 12.14 14.92
N VAL A 284 -2.16 12.45 15.93
CA VAL A 284 -1.94 13.81 16.40
C VAL A 284 -0.46 14.12 16.46
N GLY A 285 -0.06 15.29 15.98
CA GLY A 285 1.30 15.77 16.08
C GLY A 285 1.39 17.18 16.63
N PHE A 286 2.54 17.46 17.23
CA PHE A 286 2.86 18.75 17.84
C PHE A 286 4.27 19.18 17.45
N THR A 287 4.40 20.29 16.75
CA THR A 287 5.69 20.92 16.43
C THR A 287 6.10 21.85 17.55
N MET A 288 7.04 21.41 18.38
CA MET A 288 7.56 22.20 19.51
C MET A 288 8.41 23.38 19.01
N ASN A 289 9.29 23.12 18.04
CA ASN A 289 10.18 24.09 17.40
C ASN A 289 10.75 23.47 16.09
N ASP A 290 11.67 24.16 15.43
CA ASP A 290 12.30 23.72 14.18
C ASP A 290 13.12 22.41 14.34
N MET A 291 13.53 22.07 15.57
CA MET A 291 14.35 20.90 15.87
C MET A 291 13.48 19.70 16.26
N ILE A 292 12.39 19.88 16.99
CA ILE A 292 11.64 18.78 17.63
C ILE A 292 10.16 18.83 17.26
N ARG A 293 9.67 17.69 16.76
CA ARG A 293 8.25 17.43 16.53
C ARG A 293 7.86 16.11 17.18
N PHE A 294 6.77 16.10 17.91
CA PHE A 294 6.17 14.90 18.49
C PHE A 294 5.00 14.40 17.64
N GLU A 295 4.75 13.12 17.68
CA GLU A 295 3.61 12.49 17.02
C GLU A 295 3.19 11.24 17.80
N GLY A 296 1.88 10.99 17.84
CA GLY A 296 1.31 9.74 18.31
C GLY A 296 0.13 9.33 17.44
N GLY A 297 -0.07 8.06 17.30
CA GLY A 297 -1.15 7.50 16.50
C GLY A 297 -1.76 6.26 17.16
N TYR A 298 -2.99 5.98 16.76
CA TYR A 298 -3.76 4.80 17.09
C TYR A 298 -4.45 4.30 15.83
N GLY A 299 -4.42 3.01 15.59
CA GLY A 299 -5.10 2.38 14.46
C GLY A 299 -5.66 1.03 14.83
N GLN A 300 -6.71 0.64 14.12
CA GLN A 300 -7.43 -0.63 14.28
C GLN A 300 -7.95 -1.09 12.94
N ALA A 301 -7.87 -2.39 12.69
CA ALA A 301 -8.51 -3.06 11.57
C ALA A 301 -9.16 -4.36 12.05
N GLU A 302 -10.24 -4.75 11.39
CA GLU A 302 -11.05 -5.92 11.70
C GLU A 302 -11.51 -6.57 10.39
N HIS A 303 -11.47 -7.91 10.37
CA HIS A 303 -11.79 -8.74 9.22
C HIS A 303 -12.72 -9.87 9.67
N ASP A 304 -13.83 -10.04 8.96
CA ASP A 304 -14.85 -11.03 9.24
C ASP A 304 -15.20 -11.80 7.95
N ALA A 305 -14.94 -13.10 7.95
CA ALA A 305 -15.26 -14.04 6.86
C ALA A 305 -16.00 -15.27 7.42
N ASN A 306 -17.04 -15.05 8.24
CA ASN A 306 -17.74 -16.08 8.99
C ASN A 306 -16.83 -16.98 9.86
N PHE A 307 -15.73 -16.40 10.34
CA PHE A 307 -14.81 -17.05 11.26
C PHE A 307 -15.48 -17.35 12.62
N GLU A 308 -14.85 -18.19 13.45
CA GLU A 308 -15.28 -18.40 14.85
C GLU A 308 -15.16 -17.10 15.66
N SER A 309 -14.19 -16.24 15.31
CA SER A 309 -13.97 -14.89 15.84
C SER A 309 -13.57 -13.94 14.73
N GLU A 310 -13.84 -12.64 14.91
CA GLU A 310 -13.33 -11.58 14.06
C GLU A 310 -11.80 -11.49 14.22
N ASP A 311 -11.07 -11.39 13.09
CA ASP A 311 -9.62 -11.17 13.10
C ASP A 311 -9.33 -9.67 13.27
N GLU A 312 -8.91 -9.27 14.47
CA GLU A 312 -8.73 -7.86 14.85
C GLU A 312 -7.27 -7.55 15.16
N VAL A 313 -6.80 -6.41 14.71
CA VAL A 313 -5.51 -5.85 15.10
C VAL A 313 -5.64 -4.41 15.58
N VAL A 314 -4.95 -4.10 16.69
CA VAL A 314 -4.86 -2.76 17.26
C VAL A 314 -3.39 -2.38 17.38
N SER A 315 -3.05 -1.14 17.02
CA SER A 315 -1.70 -0.62 17.24
C SER A 315 -1.72 0.84 17.67
N TYR A 316 -0.74 1.22 18.50
CA TYR A 316 -0.51 2.61 18.87
C TYR A 316 0.99 2.89 19.11
N TYR A 317 1.38 4.13 18.89
CA TYR A 317 2.76 4.57 19.06
C TYR A 317 2.87 6.02 19.52
N VAL A 318 4.06 6.34 20.03
CA VAL A 318 4.51 7.71 20.28
C VAL A 318 5.94 7.86 19.80
N GLN A 319 6.22 8.96 19.09
CA GLN A 319 7.55 9.24 18.55
C GLN A 319 7.92 10.72 18.64
N ALA A 320 9.21 11.02 18.45
CA ALA A 320 9.72 12.36 18.28
C ALA A 320 10.67 12.43 17.07
N THR A 321 10.39 13.29 16.10
CA THR A 321 11.38 13.62 15.07
C THR A 321 12.33 14.68 15.60
N ILE A 322 13.65 14.40 15.61
CA ILE A 322 14.70 15.28 16.11
C ILE A 322 15.66 15.62 14.98
N ASN A 323 15.57 16.84 14.45
CA ASN A 323 16.45 17.37 13.41
C ASN A 323 17.84 17.70 14.00
N ILE A 324 18.87 16.93 13.66
CA ILE A 324 20.24 17.11 14.11
C ILE A 324 20.96 18.16 13.26
N ALA A 325 20.75 18.09 11.94
CA ALA A 325 21.29 19.02 10.95
C ALA A 325 20.41 19.01 9.70
N LYS A 326 20.67 19.92 8.76
CA LYS A 326 19.95 19.93 7.48
C LYS A 326 20.13 18.60 6.76
N GLY A 327 18.99 17.89 6.56
CA GLY A 327 18.95 16.59 5.90
C GLY A 327 19.31 15.42 6.82
N PHE A 328 19.70 15.64 8.07
CA PHE A 328 19.99 14.58 9.05
C PHE A 328 19.07 14.69 10.26
N PHE A 329 18.31 13.63 10.54
CA PHE A 329 17.43 13.54 11.70
C PHE A 329 17.35 12.10 12.25
N ILE A 330 16.91 12.00 13.49
CA ILE A 330 16.60 10.75 14.16
C ILE A 330 15.17 10.74 14.63
N VAL A 331 14.57 9.55 14.73
CA VAL A 331 13.18 9.39 15.19
C VAL A 331 13.13 8.27 16.22
N PRO A 332 13.34 8.56 17.53
CA PRO A 332 12.99 7.64 18.59
C PRO A 332 11.47 7.40 18.63
N GLU A 333 11.09 6.13 18.80
CA GLU A 333 9.70 5.67 18.83
C GLU A 333 9.54 4.52 19.81
N ILE A 334 8.40 4.47 20.46
CA ILE A 334 7.88 3.34 21.24
C ILE A 334 6.45 3.06 20.80
N GLY A 335 6.08 1.81 20.70
CA GLY A 335 4.72 1.42 20.34
C GLY A 335 4.39 0.00 20.73
N TYR A 336 3.17 -0.37 20.41
CA TYR A 336 2.55 -1.63 20.77
C TYR A 336 1.63 -2.09 19.65
N VAL A 337 1.63 -3.37 19.37
CA VAL A 337 0.70 -4.04 18.45
C VAL A 337 0.07 -5.20 19.21
N ASP A 338 -1.24 -5.24 19.22
CA ASP A 338 -2.08 -6.28 19.80
C ASP A 338 -2.83 -6.96 18.65
N PHE A 339 -2.57 -8.25 18.46
CA PHE A 339 -3.12 -9.01 17.34
C PHE A 339 -4.43 -9.70 17.72
N LYS A 340 -4.95 -9.44 18.92
CA LYS A 340 -6.24 -9.92 19.42
C LYS A 340 -6.48 -11.42 19.15
N ASP A 341 -7.76 -11.79 19.09
CA ASP A 341 -8.17 -13.14 18.71
C ASP A 341 -8.04 -13.30 17.19
N GLY A 342 -7.57 -14.45 16.74
CA GLY A 342 -7.54 -14.83 15.34
C GLY A 342 -8.85 -15.44 14.85
N PRO A 343 -8.91 -15.81 13.55
CA PRO A 343 -10.09 -16.45 12.97
C PRO A 343 -10.61 -17.70 13.69
N ASP A 344 -9.73 -18.40 14.40
CA ASP A 344 -10.00 -19.58 15.22
C ASP A 344 -10.40 -19.27 16.67
N GLY A 345 -10.52 -17.98 17.02
CA GLY A 345 -10.84 -17.51 18.36
C GLY A 345 -9.69 -17.64 19.37
N GLU A 346 -8.49 -17.98 18.94
CA GLU A 346 -7.30 -18.02 19.80
C GLU A 346 -6.59 -16.66 19.85
N ASP A 347 -6.12 -16.27 21.05
CA ASP A 347 -5.31 -15.05 21.24
C ASP A 347 -3.99 -15.14 20.45
N GLN A 348 -3.77 -14.22 19.51
CA GLN A 348 -2.57 -14.17 18.69
C GLN A 348 -1.40 -13.42 19.35
N GLY A 349 -1.62 -12.90 20.56
CA GLY A 349 -0.63 -12.22 21.36
C GLY A 349 -0.30 -10.80 20.91
N ASP A 350 0.76 -10.26 21.46
CA ASP A 350 1.16 -8.86 21.27
C ASP A 350 2.65 -8.68 21.02
N THR A 351 3.01 -7.48 20.55
CA THR A 351 4.39 -7.04 20.38
C THR A 351 4.56 -5.65 20.96
N THR A 352 5.42 -5.51 21.97
CA THR A 352 5.92 -4.19 22.41
C THR A 352 7.23 -3.92 21.71
N TYR A 353 7.37 -2.73 21.11
CA TYR A 353 8.60 -2.33 20.45
C TYR A 353 9.09 -0.95 20.90
N TYR A 354 10.40 -0.73 20.85
CA TYR A 354 11.02 0.58 21.06
C TYR A 354 12.33 0.67 20.30
N GLY A 355 12.67 1.86 19.87
CA GLY A 355 13.92 2.05 19.12
C GLY A 355 14.02 3.40 18.45
N LEU A 356 14.78 3.46 17.37
CA LEU A 356 14.90 4.69 16.60
C LEU A 356 15.30 4.43 15.14
N LYS A 357 14.88 5.35 14.28
CA LYS A 357 15.36 5.48 12.92
C LYS A 357 16.41 6.58 12.83
N TRP A 358 17.45 6.34 12.03
CA TRP A 358 18.45 7.32 11.59
C TRP A 358 18.23 7.60 10.11
N GLN A 359 18.17 8.86 9.70
CA GLN A 359 17.97 9.18 8.29
C GLN A 359 18.81 10.37 7.84
N ILE A 360 19.47 10.19 6.68
CA ILE A 360 20.16 11.25 5.93
C ILE A 360 19.53 11.37 4.55
N ASN A 361 19.08 12.57 4.22
CA ASN A 361 18.59 12.94 2.88
C ASN A 361 19.66 13.71 2.11
N PHE A 362 19.83 13.42 0.84
CA PHE A 362 20.82 14.04 -0.05
C PHE A 362 20.29 14.21 -1.48
#